data_9f669dc2df646088136c3c718e82981f
#
_entry.id   9f669dc2df646088136c3c718e82981f
#
_cell.length_a   1.000
_cell.length_b   1.000
_cell.length_c   1.000
_cell.angle_alpha   90.00
_cell.angle_beta   90.00
_cell.angle_gamma   90.00
#
_symmetry.space_group_name_H-M   'P 1'
#
loop_
_entity.id
_entity.type
_entity.pdbx_description
1 polymer ?
#
loop_
_entity_poly.entity_id
_entity_poly.type
_entity_poly.pdbx_seq_one_letter_code
_entity_poly.pdbx_strand_id
1 'polypeptide(L)'
;MAQFRHARPLPTSQFILMQPQAASRCLLEGRVLVVLVRHGQTDWNMIKRLQGRENIPMNEYGHAQAKALSSVIRHTGRNGVSFAAVCSSPLSRALDTAEYIGCSLGLGATNIVDNLIERDYGPLSGLTVDERKRLFPGGERQAVNIETVPQAAARMLRAVDDMLEISGRKTVIGVTHGGIINAVYSRLTSGEIGTGKTLTVNCSVSCIAAGIGEPVPLAYNLQNESAALYITKLLIGGADI
;
A
#
# COMPACT_ATOMS: atom_id res chain seq x y z
N MET A 1 -9.36 -1.35 39.84
CA MET A 1 -8.09 -0.90 39.19
C MET A 1 -7.87 -1.74 37.94
N ALA A 2 -8.29 -1.27 36.78
CA ALA A 2 -8.07 -1.97 35.51
C ALA A 2 -6.64 -1.69 35.06
N GLN A 3 -5.80 -2.71 35.03
CA GLN A 3 -4.44 -2.67 34.51
C GLN A 3 -4.50 -2.27 33.04
N PHE A 4 -4.05 -1.05 32.72
CA PHE A 4 -3.75 -0.64 31.35
C PHE A 4 -2.64 -1.55 30.80
N ARG A 5 -3.03 -2.58 30.06
CA ARG A 5 -2.08 -3.34 29.25
C ARG A 5 -1.51 -2.36 28.24
N HIS A 6 -0.23 -2.06 28.35
CA HIS A 6 0.53 -1.34 27.33
C HIS A 6 0.33 -2.11 26.03
N ALA A 7 -0.37 -1.49 25.08
CA ALA A 7 -0.52 -2.08 23.75
C ALA A 7 0.89 -2.29 23.19
N ARG A 8 1.25 -3.54 22.92
CA ARG A 8 2.51 -3.86 22.23
C ARG A 8 2.51 -3.10 20.90
N PRO A 9 3.66 -2.54 20.48
CA PRO A 9 3.74 -1.94 19.16
C PRO A 9 3.34 -2.97 18.10
N LEU A 10 2.56 -2.52 17.11
CA LEU A 10 2.11 -3.39 16.03
C LEU A 10 3.32 -3.90 15.23
N PRO A 11 3.35 -5.18 14.85
CA PRO A 11 4.46 -5.72 14.10
C PRO A 11 4.51 -5.11 12.70
N THR A 12 5.73 -4.81 12.24
CA THR A 12 6.04 -4.39 10.86
C THR A 12 6.44 -5.58 9.98
N SER A 13 5.97 -6.78 10.34
CA SER A 13 6.34 -8.02 9.68
C SER A 13 5.93 -8.01 8.20
N GLN A 14 6.77 -8.65 7.37
CA GLN A 14 6.46 -8.95 5.99
C GLN A 14 5.71 -10.28 5.92
N PHE A 15 4.69 -10.37 5.08
CA PHE A 15 3.91 -11.58 4.92
C PHE A 15 3.84 -11.98 3.44
N ILE A 16 4.26 -13.20 3.15
CA ILE A 16 3.92 -13.89 1.91
C ILE A 16 2.67 -14.72 2.22
N LEU A 17 1.52 -14.28 1.74
CA LEU A 17 0.22 -14.89 2.01
C LEU A 17 -0.06 -16.04 1.06
N MET A 18 0.54 -15.98 -0.14
CA MET A 18 0.46 -17.03 -1.14
C MET A 18 1.84 -17.24 -1.77
N GLN A 19 2.30 -18.47 -1.80
CA GLN A 19 3.57 -18.83 -2.43
C GLN A 19 3.54 -18.48 -3.92
N PRO A 20 4.68 -18.05 -4.53
CA PRO A 20 4.70 -17.56 -5.91
C PRO A 20 4.07 -18.51 -6.94
N GLN A 21 4.26 -19.82 -6.82
CA GLN A 21 3.69 -20.82 -7.73
C GLN A 21 2.15 -20.84 -7.68
N ALA A 22 1.56 -20.79 -6.47
CA ALA A 22 0.11 -20.73 -6.30
C ALA A 22 -0.46 -19.38 -6.77
N ALA A 23 0.25 -18.30 -6.50
CA ALA A 23 -0.11 -16.95 -6.94
C ALA A 23 -0.05 -16.82 -8.48
N SER A 24 0.94 -17.42 -9.14
CA SER A 24 1.03 -17.49 -10.61
C SER A 24 -0.17 -18.19 -11.21
N ARG A 25 -0.63 -19.31 -10.63
CA ARG A 25 -1.85 -20.00 -11.09
C ARG A 25 -3.08 -19.09 -10.98
N CYS A 26 -3.21 -18.36 -9.88
CA CYS A 26 -4.27 -17.38 -9.68
C CYS A 26 -4.31 -16.32 -10.78
N LEU A 27 -3.14 -15.87 -11.27
CA LEU A 27 -3.05 -14.93 -12.40
C LEU A 27 -3.38 -15.61 -13.74
N LEU A 28 -2.96 -16.87 -13.95
CA LEU A 28 -3.30 -17.63 -15.16
C LEU A 28 -4.81 -17.91 -15.29
N GLU A 29 -5.56 -17.88 -14.20
CA GLU A 29 -7.02 -17.97 -14.17
C GLU A 29 -7.72 -16.66 -14.58
N GLY A 30 -7.00 -15.69 -15.14
CA GLY A 30 -7.53 -14.44 -15.66
C GLY A 30 -7.56 -13.28 -14.66
N ARG A 31 -6.96 -13.44 -13.47
CA ARG A 31 -6.70 -12.33 -12.57
C ARG A 31 -5.46 -11.55 -13.00
N VAL A 32 -5.38 -10.31 -12.54
CA VAL A 32 -4.29 -9.38 -12.84
C VAL A 32 -3.54 -9.06 -11.56
N LEU A 33 -2.21 -8.98 -11.62
CA LEU A 33 -1.38 -8.51 -10.52
C LEU A 33 -1.55 -6.99 -10.35
N VAL A 34 -1.96 -6.58 -9.16
CA VAL A 34 -1.96 -5.20 -8.70
C VAL A 34 -0.92 -5.05 -7.58
N VAL A 35 0.04 -4.17 -7.82
CA VAL A 35 1.14 -3.88 -6.89
C VAL A 35 0.83 -2.58 -6.17
N LEU A 36 0.60 -2.64 -4.87
CA LEU A 36 0.32 -1.49 -4.02
C LEU A 36 1.60 -1.05 -3.30
N VAL A 37 1.93 0.21 -3.44
CA VAL A 37 3.14 0.81 -2.85
C VAL A 37 2.73 1.88 -1.84
N ARG A 38 3.24 1.82 -0.62
CA ARG A 38 3.13 2.94 0.31
C ARG A 38 4.15 4.02 -0.06
N HIS A 39 3.73 5.28 -0.08
CA HIS A 39 4.61 6.43 -0.32
C HIS A 39 5.86 6.46 0.56
N GLY A 40 6.91 7.19 0.15
CA GLY A 40 8.13 7.44 0.91
C GLY A 40 7.88 8.24 2.20
N GLN A 41 8.86 8.26 3.10
CA GLN A 41 8.74 8.90 4.41
C GLN A 41 8.48 10.40 4.31
N THR A 42 7.68 10.93 5.24
CA THR A 42 7.47 12.34 5.50
C THR A 42 7.94 12.68 6.92
N ASP A 43 8.13 13.97 7.23
CA ASP A 43 8.46 14.38 8.60
C ASP A 43 7.39 13.99 9.61
N TRP A 44 6.12 13.98 9.21
CA TRP A 44 5.04 13.52 10.08
C TRP A 44 5.09 12.02 10.36
N ASN A 45 5.61 11.20 9.43
CA ASN A 45 5.87 9.78 9.72
C ASN A 45 6.95 9.63 10.80
N MET A 46 8.03 10.42 10.70
CA MET A 46 9.16 10.37 11.64
C MET A 46 8.71 10.69 13.07
N ILE A 47 7.89 11.70 13.27
CA ILE A 47 7.36 12.09 14.58
C ILE A 47 6.05 11.37 14.95
N LYS A 48 5.62 10.37 14.18
CA LYS A 48 4.39 9.58 14.40
C LYS A 48 3.12 10.43 14.49
N ARG A 49 3.06 11.51 13.73
CA ARG A 49 1.88 12.37 13.56
C ARG A 49 0.99 11.78 12.47
N LEU A 50 -0.30 11.63 12.75
CA LEU A 50 -1.28 11.06 11.83
C LEU A 50 -1.56 12.03 10.68
N GLN A 51 -1.31 11.61 9.45
CA GLN A 51 -1.43 12.51 8.30
C GLN A 51 -2.85 12.56 7.75
N GLY A 52 -3.51 11.40 7.62
CA GLY A 52 -4.78 11.34 6.91
C GLY A 52 -4.65 11.96 5.51
N ARG A 53 -5.59 12.83 5.16
CA ARG A 53 -5.65 13.52 3.87
C ARG A 53 -4.84 14.82 3.80
N GLU A 54 -4.11 15.17 4.87
CA GLU A 54 -3.19 16.31 4.83
C GLU A 54 -2.10 16.10 3.77
N ASN A 55 -1.86 17.14 2.97
CA ASN A 55 -0.91 17.06 1.86
C ASN A 55 0.52 17.40 2.32
N ILE A 56 1.10 16.52 3.14
CA ILE A 56 2.47 16.62 3.64
C ILE A 56 3.44 15.98 2.63
N PRO A 57 4.48 16.71 2.16
CA PRO A 57 5.45 16.19 1.21
C PRO A 57 6.38 15.14 1.83
N MET A 58 7.08 14.38 0.99
CA MET A 58 8.19 13.54 1.44
C MET A 58 9.33 14.40 1.99
N ASN A 59 10.06 13.85 2.95
CA ASN A 59 11.34 14.38 3.37
C ASN A 59 12.48 13.79 2.51
N GLU A 60 13.71 14.27 2.71
CA GLU A 60 14.89 13.80 1.95
C GLU A 60 15.08 12.28 2.02
N TYR A 61 14.85 11.70 3.19
CA TYR A 61 14.92 10.25 3.38
C TYR A 61 13.83 9.52 2.59
N GLY A 62 12.61 10.07 2.52
CA GLY A 62 11.51 9.54 1.71
C GLY A 62 11.82 9.54 0.22
N HIS A 63 12.44 10.61 -0.28
CA HIS A 63 12.92 10.66 -1.67
C HIS A 63 14.00 9.61 -1.94
N ALA A 64 14.94 9.40 -1.01
CA ALA A 64 15.95 8.35 -1.12
C ALA A 64 15.32 6.95 -1.13
N GLN A 65 14.32 6.69 -0.25
CA GLN A 65 13.56 5.45 -0.23
C GLN A 65 12.84 5.19 -1.56
N ALA A 66 12.14 6.20 -2.10
CA ALA A 66 11.40 6.08 -3.35
C ALA A 66 12.33 5.80 -4.54
N LYS A 67 13.49 6.44 -4.58
CA LYS A 67 14.53 6.20 -5.59
C LYS A 67 15.11 4.78 -5.48
N ALA A 68 15.37 4.28 -4.27
CA ALA A 68 15.84 2.91 -4.07
C ALA A 68 14.79 1.89 -4.52
N LEU A 69 13.53 2.07 -4.13
CA LEU A 69 12.42 1.20 -4.55
C LEU A 69 12.25 1.22 -6.08
N SER A 70 12.33 2.39 -6.72
CA SER A 70 12.20 2.50 -8.18
C SER A 70 13.27 1.69 -8.91
N SER A 71 14.49 1.64 -8.38
CA SER A 71 15.58 0.82 -8.92
C SER A 71 15.28 -0.68 -8.77
N VAL A 72 14.71 -1.09 -7.65
CA VAL A 72 14.27 -2.46 -7.39
C VAL A 72 13.17 -2.88 -8.38
N ILE A 73 12.14 -2.05 -8.56
CA ILE A 73 11.03 -2.30 -9.49
C ILE A 73 11.53 -2.35 -10.94
N ARG A 74 12.42 -1.45 -11.33
CA ARG A 74 13.06 -1.48 -12.65
C ARG A 74 13.80 -2.79 -12.91
N HIS A 75 14.43 -3.35 -11.89
CA HIS A 75 15.14 -4.64 -12.02
C HIS A 75 14.16 -5.79 -12.30
N THR A 76 12.98 -5.79 -11.69
CA THR A 76 11.93 -6.76 -12.02
C THR A 76 11.49 -6.64 -13.48
N GLY A 77 11.34 -5.43 -14.00
CA GLY A 77 11.01 -5.16 -15.40
C GLY A 77 12.04 -5.73 -16.39
N ARG A 78 13.33 -5.67 -16.07
CA ARG A 78 14.39 -6.26 -16.90
C ARG A 78 14.35 -7.80 -16.91
N ASN A 79 13.77 -8.40 -15.90
CA ASN A 79 13.58 -9.86 -15.80
C ASN A 79 12.25 -10.35 -16.43
N GLY A 80 11.70 -9.59 -17.37
CA GLY A 80 10.51 -9.99 -18.14
C GLY A 80 9.17 -9.58 -17.52
N VAL A 81 9.17 -8.85 -16.40
CA VAL A 81 7.95 -8.30 -15.80
C VAL A 81 7.55 -7.00 -16.53
N SER A 82 6.38 -6.96 -17.14
CA SER A 82 5.85 -5.75 -17.77
C SER A 82 4.78 -5.11 -16.91
N PHE A 83 4.98 -3.85 -16.55
CA PHE A 83 3.97 -3.00 -15.94
C PHE A 83 3.33 -2.11 -17.02
N ALA A 84 2.00 -2.07 -17.07
CA ALA A 84 1.28 -1.30 -18.08
C ALA A 84 1.06 0.17 -17.69
N ALA A 85 0.94 0.44 -16.39
CA ALA A 85 0.73 1.79 -15.89
C ALA A 85 1.22 1.95 -14.45
N VAL A 86 1.47 3.21 -14.07
CA VAL A 86 1.61 3.65 -12.68
C VAL A 86 0.46 4.59 -12.36
N CYS A 87 -0.26 4.28 -11.30
CA CYS A 87 -1.33 5.09 -10.74
C CYS A 87 -0.92 5.64 -9.39
N SER A 88 -1.45 6.78 -9.00
CA SER A 88 -1.14 7.43 -7.73
C SER A 88 -2.34 8.07 -7.06
N SER A 89 -2.34 8.06 -5.73
CA SER A 89 -3.11 9.01 -4.93
C SER A 89 -2.79 10.45 -5.33
N PRO A 90 -3.73 11.40 -5.24
CA PRO A 90 -3.49 12.81 -5.55
C PRO A 90 -2.56 13.53 -4.56
N LEU A 91 -2.20 12.92 -3.42
CA LEU A 91 -1.34 13.56 -2.42
C LEU A 91 0.13 13.53 -2.85
N SER A 92 0.83 14.67 -2.69
CA SER A 92 2.19 14.91 -3.20
C SER A 92 3.19 13.79 -2.86
N ARG A 93 3.19 13.31 -1.61
CA ARG A 93 4.08 12.21 -1.19
C ARG A 93 3.90 10.92 -2.00
N ALA A 94 2.68 10.66 -2.45
CA ALA A 94 2.40 9.49 -3.29
C ALA A 94 2.73 9.78 -4.76
N LEU A 95 2.41 10.97 -5.25
CA LEU A 95 2.76 11.41 -6.60
C LEU A 95 4.27 11.36 -6.84
N ASP A 96 5.06 11.98 -5.95
CA ASP A 96 6.51 11.99 -6.08
C ASP A 96 7.08 10.56 -6.06
N THR A 97 6.54 9.67 -5.21
CA THR A 97 6.94 8.26 -5.19
C THR A 97 6.60 7.56 -6.50
N ALA A 98 5.42 7.82 -7.06
CA ALA A 98 4.96 7.25 -8.32
C ALA A 98 5.78 7.74 -9.51
N GLU A 99 6.18 9.00 -9.50
CA GLU A 99 7.05 9.58 -10.55
C GLU A 99 8.42 8.90 -10.59
N TYR A 100 9.06 8.65 -9.44
CA TYR A 100 10.30 7.87 -9.41
C TYR A 100 10.13 6.49 -10.05
N ILE A 101 9.03 5.81 -9.75
CA ILE A 101 8.73 4.48 -10.30
C ILE A 101 8.46 4.57 -11.80
N GLY A 102 7.56 5.46 -12.23
CA GLY A 102 7.19 5.66 -13.62
C GLY A 102 8.38 5.99 -14.51
N CYS A 103 9.20 6.97 -14.09
CA CYS A 103 10.44 7.33 -14.79
C CYS A 103 11.40 6.14 -14.92
N SER A 104 11.56 5.34 -13.86
CA SER A 104 12.48 4.20 -13.88
C SER A 104 12.03 3.07 -14.81
N LEU A 105 10.73 2.94 -15.05
CA LEU A 105 10.12 1.97 -15.95
C LEU A 105 9.98 2.48 -17.39
N GLY A 106 10.27 3.74 -17.64
CA GLY A 106 10.03 4.38 -18.94
C GLY A 106 8.54 4.51 -19.29
N LEU A 107 7.69 4.49 -18.29
CA LEU A 107 6.27 4.74 -18.44
C LEU A 107 5.99 6.25 -18.50
N GLY A 108 4.96 6.64 -19.22
CA GLY A 108 4.55 8.04 -19.36
C GLY A 108 4.09 8.67 -18.05
N ALA A 109 3.23 9.69 -18.15
CA ALA A 109 2.72 10.39 -16.98
C ALA A 109 2.01 9.45 -16.00
N THR A 110 2.18 9.73 -14.71
CA THR A 110 1.46 9.05 -13.63
C THR A 110 -0.04 9.33 -13.72
N ASN A 111 -0.86 8.29 -13.65
CA ASN A 111 -2.31 8.43 -13.65
C ASN A 111 -2.80 8.71 -12.22
N ILE A 112 -3.53 9.80 -12.03
CA ILE A 112 -4.13 10.11 -10.73
C ILE A 112 -5.43 9.33 -10.58
N VAL A 113 -5.55 8.61 -9.45
CA VAL A 113 -6.75 7.87 -9.05
C VAL A 113 -7.17 8.36 -7.67
N ASP A 114 -8.22 9.17 -7.61
CA ASP A 114 -8.68 9.83 -6.38
C ASP A 114 -9.00 8.82 -5.25
N ASN A 115 -9.54 7.67 -5.63
CA ASN A 115 -9.86 6.59 -4.69
C ASN A 115 -8.62 5.98 -3.98
N LEU A 116 -7.39 6.25 -4.45
CA LEU A 116 -6.13 5.87 -3.79
C LEU A 116 -5.74 6.81 -2.64
N ILE A 117 -6.48 7.88 -2.38
CA ILE A 117 -6.19 8.81 -1.28
C ILE A 117 -6.21 8.09 0.07
N GLU A 118 -5.46 8.62 1.05
CA GLU A 118 -5.41 8.04 2.40
C GLU A 118 -6.80 8.05 3.08
N ARG A 119 -6.96 7.19 4.07
CA ARG A 119 -8.12 7.14 4.93
C ARG A 119 -8.32 8.50 5.60
N ASP A 120 -9.56 8.97 5.62
CA ASP A 120 -9.94 10.16 6.36
C ASP A 120 -10.00 9.84 7.85
N TYR A 121 -9.18 10.53 8.64
CA TYR A 121 -9.16 10.35 10.09
C TYR A 121 -9.86 11.48 10.83
N GLY A 122 -10.57 12.37 10.10
CA GLY A 122 -11.32 13.48 10.68
C GLY A 122 -10.46 14.26 11.69
N PRO A 123 -10.98 14.52 12.92
CA PRO A 123 -10.28 15.33 13.91
C PRO A 123 -9.02 14.69 14.49
N LEU A 124 -8.71 13.45 14.16
CA LEU A 124 -7.45 12.80 14.55
C LEU A 124 -6.29 13.15 13.63
N SER A 125 -6.57 13.68 12.43
CA SER A 125 -5.54 14.15 11.50
C SER A 125 -4.74 15.28 12.13
N GLY A 126 -3.42 15.29 11.91
CA GLY A 126 -2.51 16.28 12.48
C GLY A 126 -2.10 16.02 13.94
N LEU A 127 -2.65 15.02 14.62
CA LEU A 127 -2.31 14.72 16.01
C LEU A 127 -1.21 13.66 16.11
N THR A 128 -0.28 13.85 17.03
CA THR A 128 0.69 12.83 17.44
C THR A 128 0.03 11.71 18.24
N VAL A 129 0.76 10.62 18.49
CA VAL A 129 0.25 9.50 19.29
C VAL A 129 -0.21 9.95 20.67
N ASP A 130 0.57 10.82 21.34
CA ASP A 130 0.27 11.26 22.71
C ASP A 130 -0.89 12.26 22.75
N GLU A 131 -0.98 13.17 21.78
CA GLU A 131 -2.12 14.07 21.61
C GLU A 131 -3.41 13.27 21.39
N ARG A 132 -3.38 12.25 20.53
CA ARG A 132 -4.55 11.37 20.30
C ARG A 132 -4.98 10.64 21.57
N LYS A 133 -4.04 10.09 22.34
CA LYS A 133 -4.36 9.42 23.61
C LYS A 133 -4.99 10.35 24.62
N ARG A 134 -4.52 11.61 24.68
CA ARG A 134 -5.02 12.63 25.59
C ARG A 134 -6.42 13.12 25.19
N LEU A 135 -6.60 13.45 23.90
CA LEU A 135 -7.84 14.07 23.41
C LEU A 135 -8.94 13.04 23.10
N PHE A 136 -8.55 11.84 22.71
CA PHE A 136 -9.44 10.74 22.35
C PHE A 136 -9.05 9.45 23.07
N PRO A 137 -9.23 9.36 24.40
CA PRO A 137 -8.82 8.18 25.20
C PRO A 137 -9.52 6.88 24.80
N GLY A 138 -10.72 6.95 24.20
CA GLY A 138 -11.42 5.83 23.58
C GLY A 138 -11.00 5.53 22.13
N GLY A 139 -10.00 6.24 21.61
CA GLY A 139 -9.48 6.09 20.26
C GLY A 139 -10.45 6.59 19.19
N GLU A 140 -10.38 6.00 18.01
CA GLU A 140 -11.21 6.39 16.84
C GLU A 140 -12.72 6.32 17.12
N ARG A 141 -13.16 5.50 18.08
CA ARG A 141 -14.59 5.37 18.43
C ARG A 141 -15.21 6.64 19.03
N GLN A 142 -14.39 7.53 19.56
CA GLN A 142 -14.83 8.80 20.14
C GLN A 142 -14.79 9.96 19.13
N ALA A 143 -14.10 9.77 18.03
CA ALA A 143 -13.99 10.80 17.01
C ALA A 143 -15.12 10.65 15.97
N VAL A 144 -15.74 11.77 15.63
CA VAL A 144 -16.78 11.84 14.59
C VAL A 144 -16.15 12.13 13.22
N ASN A 145 -16.89 11.83 12.17
CA ASN A 145 -16.47 12.11 10.79
C ASN A 145 -15.15 11.41 10.38
N ILE A 146 -14.92 10.21 10.88
CA ILE A 146 -13.83 9.35 10.44
C ILE A 146 -14.34 8.38 9.38
N GLU A 147 -13.60 8.22 8.30
CA GLU A 147 -13.85 7.13 7.35
C GLU A 147 -13.62 5.78 8.05
N THR A 148 -14.65 4.96 8.15
CA THR A 148 -14.52 3.64 8.80
C THR A 148 -13.62 2.70 7.98
N VAL A 149 -13.07 1.67 8.63
CA VAL A 149 -12.24 0.66 7.94
C VAL A 149 -12.99 -0.02 6.79
N PRO A 150 -14.26 -0.44 6.94
CA PRO A 150 -15.03 -0.99 5.82
C PRO A 150 -15.24 0.01 4.66
N GLN A 151 -15.50 1.29 4.96
CA GLN A 151 -15.65 2.32 3.92
C GLN A 151 -14.34 2.54 3.15
N ALA A 152 -13.22 2.65 3.87
CA ALA A 152 -11.90 2.78 3.27
C ALA A 152 -11.54 1.54 2.42
N ALA A 153 -11.81 0.34 2.90
CA ALA A 153 -11.59 -0.89 2.15
C ALA A 153 -12.43 -0.94 0.85
N ALA A 154 -13.72 -0.59 0.93
CA ALA A 154 -14.60 -0.54 -0.23
C ALA A 154 -14.15 0.51 -1.27
N ARG A 155 -13.67 1.68 -0.81
CA ARG A 155 -13.10 2.72 -1.69
C ARG A 155 -11.81 2.24 -2.35
N MET A 156 -10.93 1.56 -1.61
CA MET A 156 -9.71 0.99 -2.18
C MET A 156 -9.99 -0.07 -3.24
N LEU A 157 -11.04 -0.88 -3.08
CA LEU A 157 -11.42 -1.85 -4.11
C LEU A 157 -11.92 -1.16 -5.39
N ARG A 158 -12.66 -0.05 -5.28
CA ARG A 158 -12.98 0.78 -6.46
C ARG A 158 -11.72 1.35 -7.13
N ALA A 159 -10.73 1.80 -6.33
CA ALA A 159 -9.46 2.25 -6.89
C ALA A 159 -8.73 1.13 -7.65
N VAL A 160 -8.84 -0.11 -7.19
CA VAL A 160 -8.30 -1.28 -7.90
C VAL A 160 -8.99 -1.46 -9.25
N ASP A 161 -10.32 -1.34 -9.31
CA ASP A 161 -11.06 -1.41 -10.56
C ASP A 161 -10.66 -0.28 -11.52
N ASP A 162 -10.57 0.96 -11.03
CA ASP A 162 -10.10 2.13 -11.80
C ASP A 162 -8.69 1.88 -12.39
N MET A 163 -7.77 1.33 -11.58
CA MET A 163 -6.41 0.99 -12.04
C MET A 163 -6.41 -0.11 -13.10
N LEU A 164 -7.27 -1.11 -12.97
CA LEU A 164 -7.41 -2.19 -13.97
C LEU A 164 -7.92 -1.66 -15.29
N GLU A 165 -8.85 -0.72 -15.30
CA GLU A 165 -9.33 -0.05 -16.51
C GLU A 165 -8.21 0.75 -17.19
N ILE A 166 -7.50 1.60 -16.43
CA ILE A 166 -6.37 2.41 -16.91
C ILE A 166 -5.28 1.52 -17.53
N SER A 167 -4.98 0.39 -16.91
CA SER A 167 -3.92 -0.51 -17.40
C SER A 167 -4.35 -1.42 -18.55
N GLY A 168 -5.61 -1.36 -18.99
CA GLY A 168 -6.17 -2.32 -19.95
C GLY A 168 -6.13 -3.75 -19.40
N ARG A 169 -6.42 -3.93 -18.13
CA ARG A 169 -6.39 -5.20 -17.38
C ARG A 169 -5.05 -5.92 -17.47
N LYS A 170 -3.97 -5.17 -17.31
CA LYS A 170 -2.59 -5.67 -17.22
C LYS A 170 -1.99 -5.30 -15.89
N THR A 171 -0.85 -5.90 -15.55
CA THR A 171 -0.11 -5.63 -14.32
C THR A 171 0.10 -4.14 -14.12
N VAL A 172 -0.31 -3.63 -12.95
CA VAL A 172 -0.35 -2.20 -12.62
C VAL A 172 0.22 -1.92 -11.24
N ILE A 173 0.83 -0.76 -11.09
CA ILE A 173 1.32 -0.26 -9.81
C ILE A 173 0.40 0.87 -9.34
N GLY A 174 -0.04 0.81 -8.08
CA GLY A 174 -0.76 1.87 -7.40
C GLY A 174 0.02 2.40 -6.20
N VAL A 175 0.41 3.66 -6.23
CA VAL A 175 1.08 4.31 -5.10
C VAL A 175 0.06 4.99 -4.21
N THR A 176 0.05 4.61 -2.95
CA THR A 176 -0.98 4.99 -1.98
C THR A 176 -0.41 5.08 -0.56
N HIS A 177 -1.21 4.81 0.48
CA HIS A 177 -0.89 5.12 1.88
C HIS A 177 -1.10 3.93 2.80
N GLY A 178 -0.54 4.03 4.02
CA GLY A 178 -0.57 2.94 4.97
C GLY A 178 -1.95 2.60 5.51
N GLY A 179 -2.77 3.59 5.81
CA GLY A 179 -4.10 3.36 6.38
C GLY A 179 -5.06 2.68 5.40
N ILE A 180 -5.03 3.10 4.12
CA ILE A 180 -5.89 2.51 3.09
C ILE A 180 -5.42 1.11 2.69
N ILE A 181 -4.11 0.84 2.61
CA ILE A 181 -3.57 -0.52 2.41
C ILE A 181 -4.01 -1.42 3.56
N ASN A 182 -3.85 -0.97 4.81
CA ASN A 182 -4.29 -1.74 5.97
C ASN A 182 -5.79 -2.01 5.96
N ALA A 183 -6.60 -1.07 5.53
CA ALA A 183 -8.05 -1.24 5.46
C ALA A 183 -8.44 -2.36 4.46
N VAL A 184 -7.87 -2.36 3.25
CA VAL A 184 -8.17 -3.40 2.27
C VAL A 184 -7.65 -4.77 2.71
N TYR A 185 -6.45 -4.85 3.29
CA TYR A 185 -5.94 -6.12 3.83
C TYR A 185 -6.75 -6.63 5.02
N SER A 186 -7.26 -5.75 5.90
CA SER A 186 -8.21 -6.16 6.95
C SER A 186 -9.45 -6.85 6.35
N ARG A 187 -9.97 -6.36 5.23
CA ARG A 187 -11.10 -6.98 4.55
C ARG A 187 -10.72 -8.32 3.92
N LEU A 188 -9.62 -8.34 3.13
CA LEU A 188 -9.23 -9.53 2.34
C LEU A 188 -8.70 -10.69 3.21
N THR A 189 -8.30 -10.43 4.44
CA THR A 189 -7.75 -11.44 5.37
C THR A 189 -8.65 -11.65 6.59
N SER A 190 -9.92 -11.23 6.53
CA SER A 190 -10.86 -11.34 7.64
C SER A 190 -10.32 -10.78 8.97
N GLY A 191 -9.49 -9.71 8.88
CA GLY A 191 -8.93 -9.01 10.03
C GLY A 191 -7.66 -9.63 10.62
N GLU A 192 -7.06 -10.63 9.99
CA GLU A 192 -5.78 -11.20 10.44
C GLU A 192 -4.62 -10.23 10.24
N ILE A 193 -4.64 -9.49 9.13
CA ILE A 193 -3.64 -8.47 8.76
C ILE A 193 -4.35 -7.14 8.56
N GLY A 194 -3.65 -6.02 8.74
CA GLY A 194 -4.12 -4.68 8.43
C GLY A 194 -4.40 -3.82 9.66
N THR A 195 -5.48 -3.05 9.63
CA THR A 195 -5.79 -2.03 10.65
C THR A 195 -5.85 -2.59 12.07
N GLY A 196 -5.04 -2.02 12.95
CA GLY A 196 -4.96 -2.44 14.35
C GLY A 196 -4.16 -3.73 14.60
N LYS A 197 -3.66 -4.38 13.56
CA LYS A 197 -2.87 -5.63 13.64
C LYS A 197 -1.44 -5.44 13.16
N THR A 198 -1.25 -4.73 12.06
CA THR A 198 0.06 -4.55 11.42
C THR A 198 0.28 -3.09 11.02
N LEU A 199 1.54 -2.74 10.76
CA LEU A 199 1.95 -1.45 10.20
C LEU A 199 2.64 -1.68 8.87
N THR A 200 2.23 -0.93 7.85
CA THR A 200 2.97 -0.83 6.60
C THR A 200 4.20 0.06 6.77
N VAL A 201 5.32 -0.30 6.18
CA VAL A 201 6.55 0.52 6.14
C VAL A 201 6.51 1.45 4.92
N ASN A 202 7.13 2.64 4.99
CA ASN A 202 7.26 3.52 3.84
C ASN A 202 8.03 2.82 2.70
N CYS A 203 7.60 3.02 1.47
CA CYS A 203 8.11 2.32 0.28
C CYS A 203 8.01 0.80 0.35
N SER A 204 7.13 0.24 1.19
CA SER A 204 6.82 -1.19 1.12
C SER A 204 5.84 -1.51 0.00
N VAL A 205 5.89 -2.75 -0.43
CA VAL A 205 5.10 -3.30 -1.52
C VAL A 205 4.14 -4.36 -0.99
N SER A 206 2.88 -4.27 -1.40
CA SER A 206 1.86 -5.28 -1.13
C SER A 206 1.22 -5.70 -2.45
N CYS A 207 0.89 -6.97 -2.60
CA CYS A 207 0.41 -7.53 -3.86
C CYS A 207 -0.96 -8.17 -3.69
N ILE A 208 -1.86 -7.90 -4.62
CA ILE A 208 -3.16 -8.58 -4.74
C ILE A 208 -3.38 -9.07 -6.18
N ALA A 209 -4.12 -10.15 -6.34
CA ALA A 209 -4.64 -10.60 -7.63
C ALA A 209 -6.10 -10.17 -7.74
N ALA A 210 -6.44 -9.38 -8.77
CA ALA A 210 -7.75 -8.77 -8.94
C ALA A 210 -8.29 -8.93 -10.37
N GLY A 211 -9.52 -8.51 -10.63
CA GLY A 211 -10.14 -8.48 -11.96
C GLY A 211 -11.25 -9.50 -12.18
N ILE A 212 -11.26 -10.60 -11.44
CA ILE A 212 -12.33 -11.60 -11.46
C ILE A 212 -12.65 -11.98 -10.00
N GLY A 213 -13.91 -11.82 -9.62
CA GLY A 213 -14.40 -12.12 -8.28
C GLY A 213 -13.75 -11.24 -7.20
N GLU A 214 -13.78 -11.67 -5.94
CA GLU A 214 -13.13 -10.97 -4.84
C GLU A 214 -11.61 -11.00 -5.02
N PRO A 215 -10.90 -9.87 -4.85
CA PRO A 215 -9.44 -9.86 -4.93
C PRO A 215 -8.79 -10.77 -3.89
N VAL A 216 -7.68 -11.39 -4.27
CA VAL A 216 -6.93 -12.32 -3.45
C VAL A 216 -5.64 -11.66 -2.94
N PRO A 217 -5.41 -11.58 -1.63
CA PRO A 217 -4.18 -11.03 -1.09
C PRO A 217 -3.02 -12.01 -1.30
N LEU A 218 -1.95 -11.56 -1.95
CA LEU A 218 -0.80 -12.39 -2.30
C LEU A 218 0.40 -12.17 -1.36
N ALA A 219 0.72 -10.91 -1.08
CA ALA A 219 1.81 -10.53 -0.21
C ALA A 219 1.55 -9.17 0.43
N TYR A 220 2.10 -8.94 1.62
CA TYR A 220 1.91 -7.70 2.37
C TYR A 220 3.22 -7.17 2.92
N ASN A 221 3.45 -5.86 2.75
CA ASN A 221 4.51 -5.09 3.36
C ASN A 221 5.94 -5.57 3.03
N LEU A 222 6.15 -6.13 1.83
CA LEU A 222 7.47 -6.55 1.36
C LEU A 222 8.36 -5.33 1.13
N GLN A 223 9.66 -5.47 1.39
CA GLN A 223 10.62 -4.40 1.24
C GLN A 223 11.76 -4.82 0.27
N ASN A 224 12.24 -3.84 -0.49
CA ASN A 224 13.44 -3.96 -1.32
C ASN A 224 13.51 -5.29 -2.11
N GLU A 225 14.56 -6.06 -1.86
CA GLU A 225 14.87 -7.31 -2.55
C GLU A 225 13.78 -8.38 -2.39
N SER A 226 13.12 -8.44 -1.21
CA SER A 226 12.00 -9.36 -0.99
C SER A 226 10.83 -9.08 -1.92
N ALA A 227 10.54 -7.80 -2.19
CA ALA A 227 9.50 -7.40 -3.12
C ALA A 227 9.86 -7.76 -4.57
N ALA A 228 11.11 -7.44 -4.98
CA ALA A 228 11.60 -7.79 -6.31
C ALA A 228 11.55 -9.29 -6.57
N LEU A 229 12.09 -10.07 -5.64
CA LEU A 229 12.14 -11.52 -5.74
C LEU A 229 10.74 -12.14 -5.84
N TYR A 230 9.80 -11.68 -4.99
CA TYR A 230 8.44 -12.18 -5.00
C TYR A 230 7.72 -11.86 -6.32
N ILE A 231 7.76 -10.60 -6.77
CA ILE A 231 7.11 -10.18 -8.03
C ILE A 231 7.71 -10.91 -9.22
N THR A 232 9.04 -11.04 -9.26
CA THR A 232 9.72 -11.75 -10.35
C THR A 232 9.29 -13.23 -10.40
N LYS A 233 9.38 -13.97 -9.29
CA LYS A 233 8.96 -15.37 -9.23
C LYS A 233 7.50 -15.58 -9.57
N LEU A 234 6.64 -14.64 -9.17
CA LEU A 234 5.21 -14.68 -9.42
C LEU A 234 4.89 -14.57 -10.92
N LEU A 235 5.57 -13.70 -11.65
CA LEU A 235 5.26 -13.40 -13.05
C LEU A 235 6.01 -14.28 -14.06
N ILE A 236 7.13 -14.89 -13.67
CA ILE A 236 7.83 -15.87 -14.52
C ILE A 236 7.38 -17.34 -14.26
N GLY A 237 6.29 -17.51 -13.51
CA GLY A 237 5.70 -18.85 -13.32
C GLY A 237 6.42 -19.73 -12.31
N GLY A 238 7.21 -19.16 -11.38
CA GLY A 238 7.83 -19.91 -10.29
C GLY A 238 8.98 -20.82 -10.71
N ALA A 239 9.60 -20.60 -11.88
CA ALA A 239 10.85 -21.28 -12.23
C ALA A 239 11.92 -20.92 -11.20
N ASP A 240 12.65 -21.91 -10.74
CA ASP A 240 13.82 -21.71 -9.86
C ASP A 240 14.85 -20.87 -10.63
N ILE A 241 15.11 -19.65 -10.11
CA ILE A 241 16.15 -18.75 -10.57
C ILE A 241 17.33 -18.89 -9.63
#